data_b2f2ab611a9222c5f8442f39166e85b5
#
_entry.id   b2f2ab611a9222c5f8442f39166e85b5
#
_cell.length_a   1.000
_cell.length_b   1.000
_cell.length_c   1.000
_cell.angle_alpha   90.00
_cell.angle_beta   90.00
_cell.angle_gamma   90.00
#
_symmetry.space_group_name_H-M   'P 1'
#
loop_
_entity.id
_entity.type
_entity.pdbx_description
1 polymer ?
#
loop_
_entity_poly.entity_id
_entity_poly.type
_entity_poly.pdbx_seq_one_letter_code
_entity_poly.pdbx_strand_id
1 'polypeptide(L)'
;MNKIFGILLLAAGCLFTASCSDDSTDYVAPSTLKVLKSNTYFTADADTSVVVTATPIIEASTEATWLKAEIKGDSVQLSTQVNDNLTSRSTQLVLKDAKGAIVTLSVTQEGSVFGVKSDGNLITNDAASTTTYKLVSNKTTTATTSGDWIQASISPKAVTITLSENTTGKPRVGYVKVVSGTLKDSIKVVQASLNDFVGKYTFVAQVSDKGELKRQESEVEIVKVSEDSVSLVFDNQIKWGGKYKAGGKLTFNASETLLTVPTTSGANRYLKSVLVSSDGQASFSPSASVDLLPANSRVLAFEANGSTDLTNAHNFGFGLFNSAVADNSNFIGFYALYFFPYMIAQ
;
A
#
# COMPACT_ATOMS: atom_id res chain seq x y z
N MET A 1 -14.06 -21.01 -1.68
CA MET A 1 -15.52 -20.76 -1.52
C MET A 1 -15.81 -19.35 -2.05
N ASN A 2 -16.37 -19.29 -3.26
CA ASN A 2 -16.68 -18.05 -3.95
C ASN A 2 -17.90 -17.38 -3.31
N LYS A 3 -17.76 -16.14 -2.87
CA LYS A 3 -18.91 -15.28 -2.57
C LYS A 3 -19.00 -14.19 -3.64
N ILE A 4 -19.93 -14.42 -4.55
CA ILE A 4 -20.39 -13.45 -5.54
C ILE A 4 -21.25 -12.43 -4.80
N PHE A 5 -20.83 -11.16 -4.79
CA PHE A 5 -21.69 -10.04 -4.38
C PHE A 5 -22.56 -9.64 -5.58
N GLY A 6 -23.81 -10.05 -5.52
CA GLY A 6 -24.83 -9.59 -6.46
C GLY A 6 -25.24 -8.15 -6.11
N ILE A 7 -25.15 -7.26 -7.08
CA ILE A 7 -25.73 -5.91 -7.00
C ILE A 7 -27.23 -6.07 -7.22
N LEU A 8 -28.00 -5.82 -6.18
CA LEU A 8 -29.46 -5.76 -6.22
C LEU A 8 -29.89 -4.37 -6.71
N LEU A 9 -30.31 -4.29 -7.97
CA LEU A 9 -30.94 -3.09 -8.51
C LEU A 9 -32.38 -3.06 -7.96
N LEU A 10 -32.64 -2.22 -6.98
CA LEU A 10 -34.00 -1.98 -6.48
C LEU A 10 -34.69 -0.93 -7.37
N ALA A 11 -35.48 -1.39 -8.33
CA ALA A 11 -36.41 -0.55 -9.05
C ALA A 11 -37.63 -0.31 -8.12
N ALA A 12 -37.70 0.86 -7.47
CA ALA A 12 -38.88 1.28 -6.74
C ALA A 12 -39.97 1.69 -7.72
N GLY A 13 -40.85 0.76 -8.06
CA GLY A 13 -42.12 1.06 -8.71
C GLY A 13 -43.07 1.69 -7.71
N CYS A 14 -43.36 2.98 -7.87
CA CYS A 14 -44.44 3.65 -7.13
C CYS A 14 -45.77 3.19 -7.70
N LEU A 15 -46.48 2.32 -6.96
CA LEU A 15 -47.89 2.06 -7.16
C LEU A 15 -48.68 3.24 -6.56
N PHE A 16 -49.26 4.11 -7.41
CA PHE A 16 -50.24 5.10 -7.00
C PHE A 16 -51.58 4.41 -6.81
N THR A 17 -52.04 4.28 -5.58
CA THR A 17 -53.46 4.01 -5.27
C THR A 17 -54.19 5.31 -5.42
N ALA A 18 -55.08 5.41 -6.39
CA ALA A 18 -56.01 6.50 -6.55
C ALA A 18 -57.05 6.44 -5.39
N SER A 19 -56.98 7.36 -4.46
CA SER A 19 -58.07 7.67 -3.53
C SER A 19 -58.81 8.86 -4.11
N CYS A 20 -59.99 8.66 -4.61
CA CYS A 20 -60.91 9.75 -4.93
C CYS A 20 -61.44 10.35 -3.64
N SER A 21 -61.05 11.55 -3.31
CA SER A 21 -61.87 12.47 -2.51
C SER A 21 -61.96 13.77 -3.27
N ASP A 22 -63.23 14.14 -3.54
CA ASP A 22 -63.66 15.32 -4.23
C ASP A 22 -63.24 16.56 -3.42
N ASP A 23 -62.20 17.24 -3.89
CA ASP A 23 -61.94 18.64 -3.56
C ASP A 23 -61.10 19.26 -4.66
N SER A 24 -61.37 20.46 -5.05
CA SER A 24 -60.88 21.24 -6.17
C SER A 24 -59.37 21.02 -6.38
N THR A 25 -59.03 20.09 -7.28
CA THR A 25 -57.64 19.89 -7.67
C THR A 25 -57.27 21.06 -8.60
N ASP A 26 -56.39 21.92 -8.08
CA ASP A 26 -55.58 22.76 -8.93
C ASP A 26 -54.81 21.84 -9.86
N TYR A 27 -55.33 21.61 -11.06
CA TYR A 27 -54.62 20.86 -12.10
C TYR A 27 -53.39 21.65 -12.48
N VAL A 28 -52.28 21.28 -11.90
CA VAL A 28 -50.97 21.79 -12.34
C VAL A 28 -50.68 21.15 -13.70
N ALA A 29 -50.87 21.92 -14.76
CA ALA A 29 -50.54 21.48 -16.11
C ALA A 29 -49.06 21.01 -16.14
N PRO A 30 -48.75 19.86 -16.76
CA PRO A 30 -47.39 19.40 -16.84
C PRO A 30 -46.51 20.51 -17.45
N SER A 31 -45.32 20.68 -16.91
CA SER A 31 -44.37 21.70 -17.37
C SER A 31 -44.18 21.62 -18.89
N THR A 32 -44.35 22.75 -19.56
CA THR A 32 -44.11 22.86 -21.01
C THR A 32 -42.61 22.99 -21.31
N LEU A 33 -41.80 23.21 -20.32
CA LEU A 33 -40.34 23.27 -20.46
C LEU A 33 -39.76 21.88 -20.70
N LYS A 34 -39.30 21.64 -21.92
CA LYS A 34 -38.73 20.36 -22.31
C LYS A 34 -37.21 20.40 -22.34
N VAL A 35 -36.57 19.48 -21.61
CA VAL A 35 -35.14 19.23 -21.68
C VAL A 35 -34.86 18.32 -22.89
N LEU A 36 -34.01 18.77 -23.80
CA LEU A 36 -33.61 18.06 -25.00
C LEU A 36 -32.37 17.20 -24.78
N LYS A 37 -31.43 17.70 -23.95
CA LYS A 37 -30.20 17.03 -23.62
C LYS A 37 -29.77 17.44 -22.21
N SER A 38 -29.33 16.51 -21.41
CA SER A 38 -28.72 16.79 -20.12
C SER A 38 -27.66 15.75 -19.78
N ASN A 39 -26.57 16.21 -19.19
CA ASN A 39 -25.65 15.38 -18.44
C ASN A 39 -25.54 15.98 -17.04
N THR A 40 -26.14 15.30 -16.06
CA THR A 40 -26.24 15.73 -14.67
C THR A 40 -25.52 14.77 -13.71
N TYR A 41 -24.73 13.86 -14.28
CA TYR A 41 -23.91 12.93 -13.52
C TYR A 41 -22.42 13.24 -13.77
N PHE A 42 -21.67 13.47 -12.71
CA PHE A 42 -20.27 13.88 -12.74
C PHE A 42 -19.41 12.90 -11.96
N THR A 43 -18.17 12.73 -12.39
CA THR A 43 -17.14 12.07 -11.59
C THR A 43 -16.73 12.95 -10.42
N ALA A 44 -15.81 12.48 -9.58
CA ALA A 44 -15.35 13.24 -8.42
C ALA A 44 -14.45 14.45 -8.79
N ASP A 45 -13.91 14.51 -10.00
CA ASP A 45 -13.15 15.67 -10.48
C ASP A 45 -14.05 16.89 -10.75
N ALA A 46 -13.44 18.07 -10.83
CA ALA A 46 -14.10 19.24 -11.38
C ALA A 46 -14.35 19.00 -12.87
N ASP A 47 -15.59 19.21 -13.29
CA ASP A 47 -16.00 18.95 -14.66
C ASP A 47 -17.09 19.93 -15.11
N THR A 48 -17.36 19.96 -16.39
CA THR A 48 -18.39 20.80 -16.99
C THR A 48 -19.32 19.99 -17.88
N SER A 49 -20.59 20.37 -17.90
CA SER A 49 -21.58 19.81 -18.81
C SER A 49 -22.57 20.85 -19.27
N VAL A 50 -23.47 20.48 -20.18
CA VAL A 50 -24.48 21.39 -20.72
C VAL A 50 -25.84 20.71 -20.66
N VAL A 51 -26.83 21.45 -20.15
CA VAL A 51 -28.26 21.14 -20.28
C VAL A 51 -28.82 21.99 -21.37
N VAL A 52 -29.47 21.36 -22.35
CA VAL A 52 -30.13 22.04 -23.49
C VAL A 52 -31.63 21.89 -23.35
N THR A 53 -32.36 22.99 -23.54
CA THR A 53 -33.82 23.05 -23.43
C THR A 53 -34.46 23.46 -24.74
N ALA A 54 -35.74 23.16 -24.92
CA ALA A 54 -36.50 23.52 -26.13
C ALA A 54 -36.85 25.01 -26.19
N THR A 55 -36.80 25.71 -25.07
CA THR A 55 -37.06 27.15 -24.92
C THR A 55 -35.97 27.81 -24.09
N PRO A 56 -35.67 29.10 -24.32
CA PRO A 56 -34.66 29.83 -23.55
C PRO A 56 -34.98 29.83 -22.04
N ILE A 57 -33.94 29.65 -21.26
CA ILE A 57 -34.00 29.71 -19.79
C ILE A 57 -33.71 31.10 -19.31
N ILE A 58 -34.51 31.60 -18.36
CA ILE A 58 -34.30 32.91 -17.73
C ILE A 58 -33.79 32.80 -16.27
N GLU A 59 -33.98 31.65 -15.65
CA GLU A 59 -33.50 31.37 -14.29
C GLU A 59 -32.95 29.94 -14.19
N ALA A 60 -31.77 29.80 -13.61
CA ALA A 60 -31.16 28.53 -13.27
C ALA A 60 -30.58 28.63 -11.86
N SER A 61 -31.12 27.86 -10.92
CA SER A 61 -30.74 27.94 -9.50
C SER A 61 -30.49 26.58 -8.89
N THR A 62 -29.61 26.55 -7.89
CA THR A 62 -29.27 25.40 -7.06
C THR A 62 -28.87 25.89 -5.67
N GLU A 63 -29.17 25.10 -4.65
CA GLU A 63 -28.74 25.39 -3.28
C GLU A 63 -27.29 24.95 -2.99
N ALA A 64 -26.73 24.13 -3.87
CA ALA A 64 -25.40 23.56 -3.65
C ALA A 64 -24.28 24.54 -4.06
N THR A 65 -23.37 24.82 -3.14
CA THR A 65 -22.20 25.69 -3.38
C THR A 65 -21.15 25.06 -4.31
N TRP A 66 -21.18 23.74 -4.48
CA TRP A 66 -20.26 22.99 -5.32
C TRP A 66 -20.67 22.89 -6.79
N LEU A 67 -21.89 23.29 -7.12
CA LEU A 67 -22.43 23.31 -8.48
C LEU A 67 -22.71 24.76 -8.90
N LYS A 68 -22.14 25.18 -10.02
CA LYS A 68 -22.44 26.46 -10.66
C LYS A 68 -23.24 26.21 -11.93
N ALA A 69 -24.33 26.96 -12.13
CA ALA A 69 -25.16 26.95 -13.33
C ALA A 69 -25.12 28.33 -14.00
N GLU A 70 -24.73 28.39 -15.27
CA GLU A 70 -24.69 29.63 -16.08
C GLU A 70 -25.59 29.50 -17.31
N ILE A 71 -26.50 30.44 -17.48
CA ILE A 71 -27.44 30.48 -18.60
C ILE A 71 -26.72 31.00 -19.86
N LYS A 72 -26.88 30.28 -20.97
CA LYS A 72 -26.35 30.63 -22.30
C LYS A 72 -27.46 30.40 -23.36
N GLY A 73 -28.42 31.32 -23.41
CA GLY A 73 -29.57 31.24 -24.34
C GLY A 73 -30.51 30.11 -23.97
N ASP A 74 -30.63 29.09 -24.82
CA ASP A 74 -31.42 27.86 -24.63
C ASP A 74 -30.63 26.75 -23.94
N SER A 75 -29.49 27.05 -23.42
CA SER A 75 -28.64 26.11 -22.70
C SER A 75 -28.18 26.64 -21.37
N VAL A 76 -27.92 25.71 -20.44
CA VAL A 76 -27.31 25.99 -19.13
C VAL A 76 -26.02 25.20 -19.00
N GLN A 77 -24.91 25.92 -18.85
CA GLN A 77 -23.63 25.32 -18.55
C GLN A 77 -23.52 25.02 -17.07
N LEU A 78 -23.24 23.78 -16.73
CA LEU A 78 -22.98 23.33 -15.38
C LEU A 78 -21.47 23.21 -15.18
N SER A 79 -21.00 23.59 -13.97
CA SER A 79 -19.60 23.42 -13.57
C SER A 79 -19.56 22.93 -12.13
N THR A 80 -18.85 21.83 -11.87
CA THR A 80 -18.70 21.25 -10.54
C THR A 80 -17.33 21.56 -9.93
N GLN A 81 -17.28 21.70 -8.63
CA GLN A 81 -16.03 21.66 -7.87
C GLN A 81 -15.63 20.22 -7.58
N VAL A 82 -14.33 19.97 -7.35
CA VAL A 82 -13.82 18.66 -6.92
C VAL A 82 -14.56 18.15 -5.70
N ASN A 83 -14.95 16.88 -5.71
CA ASN A 83 -15.46 16.19 -4.53
C ASN A 83 -14.33 15.34 -3.91
N ASP A 84 -13.71 15.83 -2.84
CA ASP A 84 -12.67 15.10 -2.10
C ASP A 84 -13.20 14.11 -1.06
N ASN A 85 -14.54 14.12 -0.82
CA ASN A 85 -15.15 13.15 0.09
C ASN A 85 -15.28 11.78 -0.59
N LEU A 86 -15.26 10.72 0.21
CA LEU A 86 -15.47 9.34 -0.27
C LEU A 86 -16.94 9.05 -0.63
N THR A 87 -17.86 9.94 -0.24
CA THR A 87 -19.29 9.81 -0.50
C THR A 87 -19.72 10.69 -1.66
N SER A 88 -20.66 10.18 -2.46
CA SER A 88 -21.35 10.98 -3.49
C SER A 88 -22.17 12.09 -2.88
N ARG A 89 -22.40 13.16 -3.67
CA ARG A 89 -23.26 14.29 -3.28
C ARG A 89 -24.25 14.58 -4.40
N SER A 90 -25.44 15.05 -4.02
CA SER A 90 -26.51 15.36 -4.96
C SER A 90 -27.20 16.67 -4.60
N THR A 91 -27.75 17.34 -5.59
CA THR A 91 -28.55 18.54 -5.43
C THR A 91 -29.61 18.63 -6.51
N GLN A 92 -30.56 19.56 -6.36
CA GLN A 92 -31.55 19.92 -7.36
C GLN A 92 -31.07 21.14 -8.15
N LEU A 93 -31.20 21.07 -9.47
CA LEU A 93 -31.08 22.19 -10.39
C LEU A 93 -32.47 22.56 -10.87
N VAL A 94 -32.91 23.76 -10.56
CA VAL A 94 -34.20 24.29 -10.96
C VAL A 94 -34.01 25.23 -12.15
N LEU A 95 -34.68 24.94 -13.25
CA LEU A 95 -34.67 25.73 -14.48
C LEU A 95 -36.07 26.32 -14.71
N LYS A 96 -36.15 27.61 -15.13
CA LYS A 96 -37.40 28.31 -15.41
C LYS A 96 -37.31 29.05 -16.74
N ASP A 97 -38.32 28.95 -17.57
CA ASP A 97 -38.45 29.71 -18.80
C ASP A 97 -39.19 31.04 -18.63
N ALA A 98 -39.23 31.85 -19.70
CA ALA A 98 -39.92 33.16 -19.68
C ALA A 98 -41.44 33.06 -19.53
N LYS A 99 -42.05 31.87 -19.69
CA LYS A 99 -43.48 31.64 -19.48
C LYS A 99 -43.79 31.15 -18.09
N GLY A 100 -42.76 31.03 -17.21
CA GLY A 100 -42.88 30.54 -15.87
C GLY A 100 -42.91 29.02 -15.71
N ALA A 101 -42.74 28.26 -16.81
CA ALA A 101 -42.63 26.82 -16.73
C ALA A 101 -41.30 26.39 -16.04
N ILE A 102 -41.40 25.44 -15.14
CA ILE A 102 -40.28 24.98 -14.29
C ILE A 102 -40.01 23.52 -14.56
N VAL A 103 -38.70 23.17 -14.65
CA VAL A 103 -38.23 21.78 -14.61
C VAL A 103 -37.12 21.66 -13.56
N THR A 104 -37.14 20.58 -12.80
CA THR A 104 -36.13 20.27 -11.79
C THR A 104 -35.35 19.04 -12.20
N LEU A 105 -34.03 19.14 -12.20
CA LEU A 105 -33.11 18.05 -12.53
C LEU A 105 -32.29 17.69 -11.29
N SER A 106 -32.16 16.40 -11.03
CA SER A 106 -31.20 15.93 -10.01
C SER A 106 -29.81 15.93 -10.61
N VAL A 107 -28.86 16.58 -9.92
CA VAL A 107 -27.45 16.60 -10.29
C VAL A 107 -26.68 15.81 -9.23
N THR A 108 -25.92 14.82 -9.67
CA THR A 108 -25.15 13.94 -8.79
C THR A 108 -23.66 13.99 -9.17
N GLN A 109 -22.81 14.06 -8.16
CA GLN A 109 -21.36 13.92 -8.32
C GLN A 109 -20.86 12.78 -7.44
N GLU A 110 -20.03 11.88 -8.02
CA GLU A 110 -19.42 10.76 -7.31
C GLU A 110 -18.54 11.23 -6.17
N GLY A 111 -18.38 10.35 -5.16
CA GLY A 111 -17.31 10.45 -4.18
C GLY A 111 -15.97 10.02 -4.77
N SER A 112 -14.88 10.46 -4.17
CA SER A 112 -13.53 10.08 -4.56
C SER A 112 -13.29 8.58 -4.35
N VAL A 113 -12.75 7.92 -5.37
CA VAL A 113 -12.26 6.54 -5.30
C VAL A 113 -10.80 6.54 -5.73
N PHE A 114 -9.93 5.92 -4.91
CA PHE A 114 -8.50 5.82 -5.20
C PHE A 114 -7.91 4.57 -4.57
N GLY A 115 -7.00 3.91 -5.28
CA GLY A 115 -6.19 2.82 -4.76
C GLY A 115 -5.24 2.27 -5.83
N VAL A 116 -4.01 2.01 -5.44
CA VAL A 116 -3.03 1.25 -6.23
C VAL A 116 -3.01 -0.17 -5.68
N LYS A 117 -3.21 -1.16 -6.55
CA LYS A 117 -3.14 -2.59 -6.17
C LYS A 117 -1.69 -3.06 -6.16
N SER A 118 -0.96 -2.64 -5.14
CA SER A 118 0.41 -3.05 -4.85
C SER A 118 0.51 -3.51 -3.41
N ASP A 119 1.56 -4.26 -3.08
CA ASP A 119 1.89 -4.63 -1.70
C ASP A 119 2.69 -3.53 -0.97
N GLY A 120 2.70 -2.30 -1.53
CA GLY A 120 3.46 -1.17 -1.01
C GLY A 120 4.96 -1.21 -1.32
N ASN A 121 5.46 -2.31 -1.88
CA ASN A 121 6.87 -2.51 -2.20
C ASN A 121 7.06 -3.04 -3.63
N LEU A 122 8.05 -2.52 -4.33
CA LEU A 122 8.63 -3.09 -5.55
C LEU A 122 10.09 -3.41 -5.26
N ILE A 123 10.39 -4.69 -5.07
CA ILE A 123 11.72 -5.19 -4.71
C ILE A 123 12.26 -6.01 -5.89
N THR A 124 13.43 -5.65 -6.41
CA THR A 124 14.00 -6.26 -7.63
C THR A 124 15.52 -6.32 -7.55
N ASN A 125 16.14 -7.08 -8.46
CA ASN A 125 17.58 -7.09 -8.67
C ASN A 125 18.04 -5.85 -9.45
N ASP A 126 19.33 -5.77 -9.78
CA ASP A 126 19.93 -4.62 -10.46
C ASP A 126 19.52 -4.43 -11.93
N ALA A 127 18.93 -5.43 -12.56
CA ALA A 127 18.54 -5.32 -13.96
C ALA A 127 17.47 -4.25 -14.18
N ALA A 128 17.52 -3.60 -15.32
CA ALA A 128 16.44 -2.73 -15.77
C ALA A 128 15.12 -3.52 -15.84
N SER A 129 14.03 -2.93 -15.36
CA SER A 129 12.75 -3.63 -15.30
C SER A 129 11.56 -2.69 -15.44
N THR A 130 10.41 -3.25 -15.80
CA THR A 130 9.14 -2.51 -15.85
C THR A 130 8.08 -3.34 -15.16
N THR A 131 7.37 -2.70 -14.21
CA THR A 131 6.27 -3.31 -13.46
C THR A 131 5.03 -2.44 -13.57
N THR A 132 3.87 -3.07 -13.76
CA THR A 132 2.58 -2.38 -13.88
C THR A 132 1.64 -2.82 -12.76
N TYR A 133 1.10 -1.86 -12.04
CA TYR A 133 0.09 -2.05 -11.00
C TYR A 133 -1.26 -1.53 -11.47
N LYS A 134 -2.33 -2.22 -11.07
CA LYS A 134 -3.70 -1.75 -11.33
C LYS A 134 -3.99 -0.51 -10.50
N LEU A 135 -4.46 0.54 -11.18
CA LEU A 135 -4.97 1.77 -10.58
C LEU A 135 -6.50 1.76 -10.62
N VAL A 136 -7.11 2.14 -9.52
CA VAL A 136 -8.54 2.48 -9.44
C VAL A 136 -8.64 3.93 -9.00
N SER A 137 -9.12 4.79 -9.88
CA SER A 137 -9.37 6.21 -9.57
C SER A 137 -10.47 6.75 -10.48
N ASN A 138 -11.31 7.62 -9.94
CA ASN A 138 -12.29 8.40 -10.68
C ASN A 138 -11.96 9.90 -10.68
N LYS A 139 -10.69 10.22 -10.39
CA LYS A 139 -10.13 11.58 -10.46
C LYS A 139 -8.78 11.54 -11.19
N THR A 140 -8.37 12.71 -11.65
CA THR A 140 -7.03 12.90 -12.20
C THR A 140 -5.97 12.44 -11.21
N THR A 141 -5.08 11.57 -11.68
CA THR A 141 -4.03 10.96 -10.86
C THR A 141 -2.66 11.32 -11.41
N THR A 142 -1.73 11.62 -10.54
CA THR A 142 -0.34 11.93 -10.88
C THR A 142 0.61 11.02 -10.11
N ALA A 143 1.81 10.81 -10.64
CA ALA A 143 2.89 10.11 -9.96
C ALA A 143 4.15 10.95 -9.93
N THR A 144 4.89 10.87 -8.83
CA THR A 144 6.23 11.47 -8.68
C THR A 144 7.20 10.42 -8.15
N THR A 145 8.46 10.55 -8.53
CA THR A 145 9.52 9.61 -8.16
C THR A 145 10.60 10.32 -7.34
N SER A 146 11.30 9.59 -6.49
CA SER A 146 12.33 10.13 -5.60
C SER A 146 13.74 10.11 -6.21
N GLY A 147 13.92 9.59 -7.43
CA GLY A 147 15.23 9.51 -8.08
C GLY A 147 15.11 9.30 -9.59
N ASP A 148 16.11 9.76 -10.34
CA ASP A 148 16.13 9.74 -11.81
C ASP A 148 16.14 8.33 -12.42
N TRP A 149 16.49 7.34 -11.63
CA TRP A 149 16.50 5.92 -12.02
C TRP A 149 15.13 5.26 -11.96
N ILE A 150 14.13 5.95 -11.41
CA ILE A 150 12.73 5.52 -11.35
C ILE A 150 11.92 6.42 -12.27
N GLN A 151 11.22 5.85 -13.22
CA GLN A 151 10.21 6.54 -14.02
C GLN A 151 8.85 5.96 -13.70
N ALA A 152 7.84 6.81 -13.61
CA ALA A 152 6.47 6.39 -13.40
C ALA A 152 5.53 7.05 -14.41
N SER A 153 4.63 6.29 -14.98
CA SER A 153 3.59 6.79 -15.88
C SER A 153 2.21 6.32 -15.40
N ILE A 154 1.22 7.20 -15.57
CA ILE A 154 -0.16 6.95 -15.21
C ILE A 154 -0.99 6.78 -16.47
N SER A 155 -1.81 5.74 -16.48
CA SER A 155 -2.91 5.57 -17.41
C SER A 155 -4.24 5.45 -16.63
N PRO A 156 -5.42 5.48 -17.27
CA PRO A 156 -6.71 5.46 -16.56
C PRO A 156 -6.90 4.27 -15.59
N LYS A 157 -6.16 3.17 -15.81
CA LYS A 157 -6.32 1.94 -15.02
C LYS A 157 -5.01 1.35 -14.51
N ALA A 158 -3.88 2.05 -14.71
CA ALA A 158 -2.58 1.51 -14.34
C ALA A 158 -1.56 2.57 -13.94
N VAL A 159 -0.68 2.17 -13.03
CA VAL A 159 0.59 2.82 -12.71
C VAL A 159 1.70 1.92 -13.25
N THR A 160 2.48 2.41 -14.20
CA THR A 160 3.64 1.68 -14.74
C THR A 160 4.92 2.31 -14.20
N ILE A 161 5.76 1.50 -13.57
CA ILE A 161 7.05 1.88 -12.98
C ILE A 161 8.15 1.24 -13.81
N THR A 162 9.05 2.05 -14.33
CA THR A 162 10.24 1.59 -15.08
C THR A 162 11.50 1.98 -14.31
N LEU A 163 12.37 1.00 -14.11
CA LEU A 163 13.64 1.14 -13.41
C LEU A 163 14.79 1.02 -14.42
N SER A 164 15.76 1.92 -14.35
CA SER A 164 17.03 1.73 -15.04
C SER A 164 17.88 0.66 -14.34
N GLU A 165 18.86 0.11 -15.05
CA GLU A 165 19.84 -0.79 -14.46
C GLU A 165 20.61 -0.11 -13.32
N ASN A 166 20.86 -0.83 -12.22
CA ASN A 166 21.71 -0.39 -11.12
C ASN A 166 23.15 -0.82 -11.35
N THR A 167 23.98 0.10 -11.73
CA THR A 167 25.43 -0.13 -11.96
C THR A 167 26.30 0.42 -10.83
N THR A 168 25.70 0.82 -9.70
CA THR A 168 26.41 1.49 -8.60
C THR A 168 27.19 0.55 -7.71
N GLY A 169 26.91 -0.78 -7.76
CA GLY A 169 27.47 -1.79 -6.85
C GLY A 169 27.02 -1.61 -5.41
N LYS A 170 25.89 -0.92 -5.20
CA LYS A 170 25.27 -0.69 -3.89
C LYS A 170 23.75 -0.76 -4.01
N PRO A 171 23.05 -1.19 -2.96
CA PRO A 171 21.60 -1.14 -2.95
C PRO A 171 21.11 0.29 -3.16
N ARG A 172 20.02 0.46 -3.91
CA ARG A 172 19.35 1.75 -3.99
C ARG A 172 17.88 1.63 -3.62
N VAL A 173 17.39 2.65 -2.92
CA VAL A 173 16.03 2.73 -2.43
C VAL A 173 15.41 4.04 -2.87
N GLY A 174 14.20 3.97 -3.35
CA GLY A 174 13.41 5.14 -3.76
C GLY A 174 11.92 4.91 -3.55
N TYR A 175 11.12 5.87 -3.99
CA TYR A 175 9.68 5.84 -3.81
C TYR A 175 8.97 6.36 -5.05
N VAL A 176 7.83 5.75 -5.34
CA VAL A 176 6.84 6.30 -6.27
C VAL A 176 5.64 6.74 -5.43
N LYS A 177 5.35 8.04 -5.44
CA LYS A 177 4.17 8.61 -4.78
C LYS A 177 3.10 8.82 -5.81
N VAL A 178 1.93 8.25 -5.59
CA VAL A 178 0.75 8.37 -6.46
C VAL A 178 -0.29 9.20 -5.73
N VAL A 179 -0.81 10.23 -6.38
CA VAL A 179 -1.72 11.21 -5.76
C VAL A 179 -2.95 11.40 -6.66
N SER A 180 -4.12 11.35 -6.06
CA SER A 180 -5.41 11.64 -6.70
C SER A 180 -6.23 12.55 -5.79
N GLY A 181 -6.22 13.87 -6.09
CA GLY A 181 -6.76 14.88 -5.17
C GLY A 181 -6.03 14.88 -3.83
N THR A 182 -6.76 14.67 -2.74
CA THR A 182 -6.21 14.57 -1.38
C THR A 182 -5.73 13.16 -1.02
N LEU A 183 -6.11 12.14 -1.80
CA LEU A 183 -5.75 10.75 -1.54
C LEU A 183 -4.36 10.44 -2.08
N LYS A 184 -3.59 9.66 -1.30
CA LYS A 184 -2.18 9.36 -1.59
C LYS A 184 -1.87 7.90 -1.34
N ASP A 185 -0.98 7.36 -2.16
CA ASP A 185 -0.37 6.04 -1.98
C ASP A 185 1.13 6.14 -2.27
N SER A 186 1.92 5.22 -1.74
CA SER A 186 3.37 5.22 -1.92
C SER A 186 3.90 3.80 -2.09
N ILE A 187 4.67 3.58 -3.13
CA ILE A 187 5.35 2.32 -3.39
C ILE A 187 6.84 2.54 -3.11
N LYS A 188 7.38 1.81 -2.12
CA LYS A 188 8.82 1.75 -1.87
C LYS A 188 9.46 0.91 -2.98
N VAL A 189 10.52 1.42 -3.60
CA VAL A 189 11.28 0.72 -4.64
C VAL A 189 12.65 0.38 -4.08
N VAL A 190 12.99 -0.90 -4.11
CA VAL A 190 14.30 -1.44 -3.72
C VAL A 190 14.90 -2.15 -4.91
N GLN A 191 16.14 -1.81 -5.25
CA GLN A 191 16.90 -2.50 -6.29
C GLN A 191 18.28 -2.88 -5.74
N ALA A 192 18.53 -4.19 -5.66
CA ALA A 192 19.77 -4.74 -5.14
C ALA A 192 20.01 -6.16 -5.64
N SER A 193 21.22 -6.48 -6.06
CA SER A 193 21.71 -7.83 -6.34
C SER A 193 22.46 -8.41 -5.14
N LEU A 194 22.75 -9.71 -5.16
CA LEU A 194 23.44 -10.37 -4.05
C LEU A 194 24.75 -9.67 -3.67
N ASN A 195 25.52 -9.26 -4.66
CA ASN A 195 26.83 -8.64 -4.42
C ASN A 195 26.75 -7.30 -3.71
N ASP A 196 25.61 -6.59 -3.78
CA ASP A 196 25.41 -5.31 -3.10
C ASP A 196 25.26 -5.47 -1.58
N PHE A 197 24.99 -6.69 -1.11
CA PHE A 197 24.93 -7.01 0.31
C PHE A 197 26.27 -7.45 0.88
N VAL A 198 27.24 -7.86 0.03
CA VAL A 198 28.52 -8.40 0.48
C VAL A 198 29.39 -7.29 1.03
N GLY A 199 29.95 -7.49 2.25
CA GLY A 199 30.88 -6.54 2.86
C GLY A 199 30.77 -6.47 4.36
N LYS A 200 31.47 -5.49 4.94
CA LYS A 200 31.50 -5.23 6.38
C LYS A 200 30.45 -4.22 6.80
N TYR A 201 29.88 -4.46 7.96
CA TYR A 201 28.82 -3.64 8.54
C TYR A 201 29.03 -3.43 10.02
N THR A 202 28.57 -2.31 10.52
CA THR A 202 28.30 -2.12 11.94
C THR A 202 26.89 -2.65 12.23
N PHE A 203 26.79 -3.75 12.94
CA PHE A 203 25.53 -4.30 13.44
C PHE A 203 25.13 -3.53 14.69
N VAL A 204 23.92 -3.03 14.69
CA VAL A 204 23.34 -2.25 15.78
C VAL A 204 22.07 -2.93 16.26
N ALA A 205 21.98 -3.17 17.56
CA ALA A 205 20.77 -3.70 18.18
C ALA A 205 20.62 -3.16 19.60
N GLN A 206 19.45 -3.37 20.18
CA GLN A 206 19.27 -3.25 21.62
C GLN A 206 19.39 -4.65 22.25
N VAL A 207 20.07 -4.74 23.37
CA VAL A 207 20.21 -5.96 24.16
C VAL A 207 19.71 -5.71 25.58
N SER A 208 19.14 -6.73 26.21
CA SER A 208 18.70 -6.62 27.61
C SER A 208 19.89 -6.81 28.55
N ASP A 209 20.16 -5.80 29.38
CA ASP A 209 21.09 -5.87 30.48
C ASP A 209 20.34 -5.55 31.77
N LYS A 210 20.17 -6.55 32.64
CA LYS A 210 19.43 -6.46 33.92
C LYS A 210 18.01 -5.89 33.80
N GLY A 211 17.35 -6.19 32.67
CA GLY A 211 15.99 -5.75 32.40
C GLY A 211 15.87 -4.39 31.70
N GLU A 212 16.97 -3.71 31.46
CA GLU A 212 17.02 -2.48 30.65
C GLU A 212 17.51 -2.79 29.22
N LEU A 213 16.94 -2.13 28.23
CA LEU A 213 17.39 -2.23 26.84
C LEU A 213 18.54 -1.23 26.63
N LYS A 214 19.72 -1.74 26.25
CA LYS A 214 20.91 -0.94 25.94
C LYS A 214 21.31 -1.14 24.48
N ARG A 215 21.66 -0.04 23.82
CA ARG A 215 22.23 -0.10 22.47
C ARG A 215 23.60 -0.77 22.51
N GLN A 216 23.77 -1.75 21.64
CA GLN A 216 25.03 -2.44 21.38
C GLN A 216 25.40 -2.31 19.91
N GLU A 217 26.69 -2.16 19.65
CA GLU A 217 27.29 -2.16 18.33
C GLU A 217 28.37 -3.23 18.24
N SER A 218 28.43 -3.93 17.11
CA SER A 218 29.48 -4.90 16.82
C SER A 218 29.78 -4.93 15.32
N GLU A 219 30.98 -5.37 14.96
CA GLU A 219 31.29 -5.63 13.55
C GLU A 219 30.69 -6.96 13.11
N VAL A 220 30.09 -6.97 11.92
CA VAL A 220 29.63 -8.17 11.24
C VAL A 220 30.03 -8.10 9.77
N GLU A 221 30.09 -9.26 9.12
CA GLU A 221 30.42 -9.33 7.71
C GLU A 221 29.42 -10.22 6.97
N ILE A 222 28.94 -9.77 5.81
CA ILE A 222 28.21 -10.61 4.86
C ILE A 222 29.22 -11.13 3.84
N VAL A 223 29.39 -12.44 3.82
CA VAL A 223 30.31 -13.13 2.92
C VAL A 223 29.53 -13.93 1.89
N LYS A 224 29.85 -13.77 0.59
CA LYS A 224 29.24 -14.59 -0.48
C LYS A 224 29.73 -16.04 -0.35
N VAL A 225 28.78 -16.97 -0.37
CA VAL A 225 29.04 -18.42 -0.30
C VAL A 225 28.83 -19.08 -1.66
N SER A 226 27.75 -18.66 -2.38
CA SER A 226 27.44 -19.13 -3.73
C SER A 226 26.72 -18.02 -4.51
N GLU A 227 26.24 -18.32 -5.72
CA GLU A 227 25.49 -17.35 -6.55
C GLU A 227 24.14 -16.92 -5.93
N ASP A 228 23.61 -17.70 -5.01
CA ASP A 228 22.31 -17.46 -4.36
C ASP A 228 22.38 -17.42 -2.83
N SER A 229 23.58 -17.50 -2.24
CA SER A 229 23.71 -17.62 -0.80
C SER A 229 24.88 -16.82 -0.23
N VAL A 230 24.66 -16.38 1.01
CA VAL A 230 25.61 -15.64 1.83
C VAL A 230 25.74 -16.27 3.22
N SER A 231 26.75 -15.85 3.95
CA SER A 231 26.89 -16.09 5.39
C SER A 231 27.00 -14.74 6.10
N LEU A 232 26.12 -14.48 7.05
CA LEU A 232 26.24 -13.37 8.00
C LEU A 232 27.12 -13.85 9.16
N VAL A 233 28.30 -13.28 9.28
CA VAL A 233 29.35 -13.69 10.22
C VAL A 233 29.35 -12.74 11.41
N PHE A 234 29.06 -13.30 12.60
CA PHE A 234 29.19 -12.64 13.88
C PHE A 234 30.44 -13.19 14.57
N ASP A 235 31.29 -12.33 15.05
CA ASP A 235 32.38 -12.69 15.96
C ASP A 235 33.23 -13.90 15.54
N ASN A 236 33.55 -13.99 14.22
CA ASN A 236 34.38 -15.01 13.56
C ASN A 236 33.94 -16.48 13.71
N GLN A 237 33.03 -16.82 14.61
CA GLN A 237 32.61 -18.20 14.88
C GLN A 237 31.12 -18.46 14.55
N ILE A 238 30.25 -17.51 14.83
CA ILE A 238 28.82 -17.64 14.59
C ILE A 238 28.53 -17.22 13.15
N LYS A 239 28.08 -18.18 12.34
CA LYS A 239 27.75 -17.96 10.94
C LYS A 239 26.31 -18.33 10.68
N TRP A 240 25.52 -17.36 10.22
CA TRP A 240 24.12 -17.56 9.87
C TRP A 240 23.97 -17.54 8.36
N GLY A 241 23.50 -18.67 7.81
CA GLY A 241 23.29 -18.83 6.37
C GLY A 241 22.10 -18.01 5.89
N GLY A 242 22.28 -17.24 4.82
CA GLY A 242 21.23 -16.48 4.17
C GLY A 242 21.07 -16.85 2.70
N LYS A 243 19.86 -16.78 2.19
CA LYS A 243 19.54 -16.99 0.78
C LYS A 243 19.15 -15.69 0.10
N TYR A 244 19.74 -15.43 -1.05
CA TYR A 244 19.30 -14.38 -1.94
C TYR A 244 18.12 -14.92 -2.77
N LYS A 245 16.95 -14.35 -2.58
CA LYS A 245 15.81 -14.57 -3.48
C LYS A 245 15.80 -13.43 -4.48
N ALA A 246 15.64 -13.73 -5.75
CA ALA A 246 15.51 -12.72 -6.79
C ALA A 246 14.46 -11.67 -6.34
N GLY A 247 14.93 -10.46 -6.06
CA GLY A 247 14.08 -9.45 -5.45
C GLY A 247 14.75 -8.64 -4.34
N GLY A 248 16.06 -8.38 -4.43
CA GLY A 248 16.73 -7.35 -3.62
C GLY A 248 16.70 -7.57 -2.11
N LYS A 249 16.65 -8.82 -1.65
CA LYS A 249 16.65 -9.17 -0.24
C LYS A 249 17.42 -10.46 0.05
N LEU A 250 17.91 -10.57 1.28
CA LEU A 250 18.42 -11.81 1.84
C LEU A 250 17.41 -12.38 2.84
N THR A 251 17.20 -13.69 2.81
CA THR A 251 16.32 -14.38 3.76
C THR A 251 17.14 -15.30 4.65
N PHE A 252 16.98 -15.16 5.96
CA PHE A 252 17.64 -15.98 6.98
C PHE A 252 16.59 -16.80 7.73
N ASN A 253 16.77 -18.12 7.80
CA ASN A 253 15.80 -18.99 8.45
C ASN A 253 16.09 -19.14 9.96
N ALA A 254 15.03 -19.35 10.73
CA ALA A 254 15.14 -19.79 12.11
C ALA A 254 15.58 -21.27 12.18
N SER A 255 16.00 -21.69 13.38
CA SER A 255 16.41 -23.06 13.70
C SER A 255 17.64 -23.56 12.95
N GLU A 256 18.36 -22.71 12.25
CA GLU A 256 19.64 -23.09 11.66
C GLU A 256 20.70 -23.30 12.75
N THR A 257 21.50 -24.34 12.63
CA THR A 257 22.62 -24.59 13.52
C THR A 257 23.80 -23.71 13.14
N LEU A 258 24.09 -22.73 13.97
CA LEU A 258 25.13 -21.74 13.77
C LEU A 258 26.50 -22.23 14.29
N LEU A 259 26.47 -23.01 15.39
CA LEU A 259 27.65 -23.58 16.02
C LEU A 259 27.27 -24.83 16.80
N THR A 260 28.14 -25.83 16.79
CA THR A 260 28.05 -27.01 17.69
C THR A 260 29.18 -26.93 18.71
N VAL A 261 28.80 -26.94 20.00
CA VAL A 261 29.76 -26.79 21.11
C VAL A 261 29.82 -28.12 21.86
N PRO A 262 30.94 -28.84 21.84
CA PRO A 262 31.16 -30.03 22.68
C PRO A 262 31.10 -29.66 24.17
N THR A 263 30.45 -30.50 24.97
CA THR A 263 30.50 -30.36 26.44
C THR A 263 31.51 -31.28 27.07
N THR A 264 31.90 -31.00 28.29
CA THR A 264 32.83 -31.84 29.08
C THR A 264 32.29 -33.26 29.35
N SER A 265 30.97 -33.44 29.27
CA SER A 265 30.28 -34.74 29.41
C SER A 265 30.23 -35.56 28.10
N GLY A 266 30.80 -35.05 27.01
CA GLY A 266 30.79 -35.71 25.70
C GLY A 266 29.49 -35.49 24.88
N ALA A 267 28.51 -34.80 25.41
CA ALA A 267 27.33 -34.38 24.69
C ALA A 267 27.62 -33.10 23.86
N ASN A 268 26.80 -32.82 22.86
CA ASN A 268 26.88 -31.57 22.12
C ASN A 268 25.77 -30.61 22.55
N ARG A 269 26.07 -29.34 22.59
CA ARG A 269 25.10 -28.23 22.59
C ARG A 269 25.09 -27.58 21.22
N TYR A 270 23.92 -27.08 20.84
CA TYR A 270 23.70 -26.50 19.54
C TYR A 270 23.29 -25.03 19.72
N LEU A 271 24.06 -24.13 19.15
CA LEU A 271 23.65 -22.73 19.03
C LEU A 271 22.84 -22.60 17.76
N LYS A 272 21.62 -22.10 17.87
CA LYS A 272 20.71 -21.97 16.74
C LYS A 272 20.10 -20.60 16.64
N SER A 273 19.76 -20.18 15.41
CA SER A 273 19.00 -18.98 15.17
C SER A 273 17.56 -19.12 15.67
N VAL A 274 17.05 -18.08 16.30
CA VAL A 274 15.70 -17.99 16.89
C VAL A 274 15.09 -16.67 16.49
N LEU A 275 13.88 -16.67 15.99
CA LEU A 275 13.11 -15.44 15.80
C LEU A 275 12.31 -15.11 17.04
N VAL A 276 12.19 -13.83 17.36
CA VAL A 276 11.52 -13.39 18.58
C VAL A 276 10.51 -12.30 18.20
N SER A 277 9.26 -12.49 18.61
CA SER A 277 8.19 -11.52 18.39
C SER A 277 8.37 -10.27 19.28
N SER A 278 7.62 -9.23 19.01
CA SER A 278 7.67 -7.97 19.78
C SER A 278 7.24 -8.14 21.24
N ASP A 279 6.44 -9.16 21.54
CA ASP A 279 6.02 -9.55 22.90
C ASP A 279 6.99 -10.54 23.59
N GLY A 280 8.13 -10.85 22.94
CA GLY A 280 9.18 -11.70 23.48
C GLY A 280 8.99 -13.21 23.27
N GLN A 281 8.00 -13.63 22.49
CA GLN A 281 7.79 -15.05 22.19
C GLN A 281 8.83 -15.55 21.19
N ALA A 282 9.49 -16.64 21.50
CA ALA A 282 10.48 -17.27 20.64
C ALA A 282 9.82 -18.25 19.65
N SER A 283 10.21 -18.19 18.39
CA SER A 283 9.83 -19.16 17.36
C SER A 283 11.03 -20.01 16.96
N PHE A 284 10.85 -21.30 17.05
CA PHE A 284 11.81 -22.32 16.62
C PHE A 284 11.38 -23.02 15.34
N SER A 285 10.36 -22.51 14.65
CA SER A 285 9.91 -23.12 13.40
C SER A 285 10.95 -22.96 12.30
N PRO A 286 11.40 -24.02 11.62
CA PRO A 286 12.30 -23.94 10.50
C PRO A 286 11.71 -23.19 9.28
N SER A 287 10.39 -23.02 9.26
CA SER A 287 9.70 -22.25 8.21
C SER A 287 9.64 -20.74 8.51
N ALA A 288 9.94 -20.35 9.76
CA ALA A 288 10.04 -18.95 10.11
C ALA A 288 11.35 -18.36 9.58
N SER A 289 11.28 -17.16 9.06
CA SER A 289 12.44 -16.47 8.50
C SER A 289 12.38 -14.97 8.74
N VAL A 290 13.55 -14.34 8.70
CA VAL A 290 13.67 -12.88 8.68
C VAL A 290 14.32 -12.46 7.38
N ASP A 291 13.80 -11.40 6.77
CA ASP A 291 14.38 -10.80 5.58
C ASP A 291 15.28 -9.62 5.97
N LEU A 292 16.44 -9.54 5.33
CA LEU A 292 17.33 -8.39 5.41
C LEU A 292 17.19 -7.60 4.12
N LEU A 293 16.68 -6.36 4.24
CA LEU A 293 16.39 -5.47 3.12
C LEU A 293 17.09 -4.13 3.26
N PRO A 294 17.42 -3.48 2.15
CA PRO A 294 17.86 -2.10 2.17
C PRO A 294 16.75 -1.18 2.68
N ALA A 295 17.01 -0.49 3.79
CA ALA A 295 16.18 0.61 4.26
C ALA A 295 16.51 1.91 3.51
N ASN A 296 17.80 2.08 3.19
CA ASN A 296 18.35 3.11 2.31
C ASN A 296 19.68 2.60 1.71
N SER A 297 20.46 3.46 1.05
CA SER A 297 21.73 3.09 0.40
C SER A 297 22.84 2.65 1.38
N ARG A 298 22.68 2.86 2.69
CA ARG A 298 23.70 2.55 3.72
C ARG A 298 23.18 1.65 4.84
N VAL A 299 21.87 1.50 4.99
CA VAL A 299 21.26 0.79 6.10
C VAL A 299 20.48 -0.40 5.59
N LEU A 300 20.78 -1.58 6.13
CA LEU A 300 20.00 -2.81 5.95
C LEU A 300 19.17 -3.04 7.22
N ALA A 301 17.89 -3.32 7.06
CA ALA A 301 16.96 -3.59 8.16
C ALA A 301 16.48 -5.04 8.13
N PHE A 302 16.30 -5.64 9.30
CA PHE A 302 15.70 -6.96 9.43
C PHE A 302 14.18 -6.82 9.53
N GLU A 303 13.46 -7.51 8.66
CA GLU A 303 12.00 -7.52 8.62
C GLU A 303 11.50 -8.98 8.76
N ALA A 304 10.49 -9.20 9.61
CA ALA A 304 9.92 -10.53 9.77
C ALA A 304 9.14 -10.96 8.52
N ASN A 305 9.31 -12.21 8.11
CA ASN A 305 8.64 -12.78 6.95
C ASN A 305 7.86 -14.05 7.34
N GLY A 306 6.63 -14.16 6.87
CA GLY A 306 5.92 -15.44 6.66
C GLY A 306 5.22 -16.10 7.85
N SER A 307 5.23 -15.55 9.06
CA SER A 307 4.38 -16.03 10.15
C SER A 307 3.41 -14.96 10.61
N THR A 308 2.14 -15.30 10.78
CA THR A 308 1.13 -14.38 11.32
C THR A 308 1.46 -13.91 12.74
N ASP A 309 2.18 -14.72 13.50
CA ASP A 309 2.59 -14.44 14.88
C ASP A 309 3.84 -13.58 14.96
N LEU A 310 4.57 -13.45 13.86
CA LEU A 310 5.84 -12.72 13.75
C LEU A 310 5.77 -11.54 12.76
N THR A 311 4.60 -11.19 12.27
CA THR A 311 4.42 -10.15 11.22
C THR A 311 4.98 -8.77 11.57
N ASN A 312 5.23 -8.51 12.85
CA ASN A 312 5.85 -7.26 13.35
C ASN A 312 7.17 -7.52 14.10
N ALA A 313 7.70 -8.75 14.06
CA ALA A 313 8.93 -9.07 14.77
C ALA A 313 10.13 -8.70 13.93
N HIS A 314 10.85 -7.69 14.38
CA HIS A 314 12.17 -7.33 13.84
C HIS A 314 13.30 -7.94 14.68
N ASN A 315 12.96 -8.80 15.65
CA ASN A 315 13.90 -9.29 16.65
C ASN A 315 14.35 -10.71 16.30
N PHE A 316 15.58 -11.02 16.63
CA PHE A 316 16.09 -12.37 16.58
C PHE A 316 17.11 -12.61 17.68
N GLY A 317 17.45 -13.88 17.90
CA GLY A 317 18.45 -14.25 18.87
C GLY A 317 19.18 -15.53 18.48
N PHE A 318 20.12 -15.89 19.32
CA PHE A 318 20.83 -17.16 19.25
C PHE A 318 20.52 -17.94 20.52
N GLY A 319 19.82 -19.07 20.35
CA GLY A 319 19.41 -19.93 21.43
C GLY A 319 20.31 -21.15 21.58
N LEU A 320 20.56 -21.59 22.81
CA LEU A 320 21.27 -22.83 23.11
C LEU A 320 20.26 -23.96 23.30
N PHE A 321 20.57 -25.12 22.71
CA PHE A 321 19.74 -26.32 22.73
C PHE A 321 20.58 -27.55 23.09
N ASN A 322 19.96 -28.49 23.81
CA ASN A 322 20.57 -29.80 24.13
C ASN A 322 20.46 -30.80 22.98
N SER A 323 19.74 -30.48 21.91
CA SER A 323 19.49 -31.34 20.76
C SER A 323 19.71 -30.60 19.45
N ALA A 324 20.01 -31.33 18.39
CA ALA A 324 20.04 -30.81 17.03
C ALA A 324 18.66 -30.35 16.52
N VAL A 325 17.58 -30.78 17.15
CA VAL A 325 16.21 -30.29 16.91
C VAL A 325 15.92 -29.15 17.89
N ALA A 326 15.50 -28.01 17.36
CA ALA A 326 15.10 -26.86 18.17
C ALA A 326 13.62 -26.97 18.54
N ASP A 327 13.34 -27.16 19.82
CA ASP A 327 12.02 -27.13 20.41
C ASP A 327 12.07 -26.66 21.87
N ASN A 328 10.91 -26.41 22.47
CA ASN A 328 10.80 -25.92 23.84
C ASN A 328 11.41 -26.88 24.88
N SER A 329 11.39 -28.20 24.63
CA SER A 329 11.91 -29.20 25.57
C SER A 329 13.43 -29.25 25.61
N ASN A 330 14.08 -28.83 24.53
CA ASN A 330 15.52 -28.84 24.34
C ASN A 330 16.15 -27.45 24.54
N PHE A 331 15.34 -26.39 24.63
CA PHE A 331 15.83 -25.02 24.80
C PHE A 331 16.41 -24.80 26.20
N ILE A 332 17.64 -24.34 26.26
CA ILE A 332 18.35 -24.07 27.49
C ILE A 332 18.23 -22.58 27.89
N GLY A 333 18.27 -21.69 26.88
CA GLY A 333 18.23 -20.25 27.06
C GLY A 333 18.85 -19.50 25.89
N PHE A 334 18.73 -18.18 25.92
CA PHE A 334 19.36 -17.34 24.91
C PHE A 334 20.86 -17.15 25.23
N TYR A 335 21.69 -17.35 24.20
CA TYR A 335 23.07 -16.90 24.18
C TYR A 335 23.15 -15.39 23.91
N ALA A 336 22.36 -14.93 22.94
CA ALA A 336 22.20 -13.53 22.59
C ALA A 336 20.76 -13.27 22.11
N LEU A 337 20.25 -12.08 22.42
CA LEU A 337 18.94 -11.63 22.01
C LEU A 337 19.02 -10.18 21.55
N TYR A 338 18.63 -9.92 20.30
CA TYR A 338 18.77 -8.65 19.64
C TYR A 338 17.39 -8.07 19.32
N PHE A 339 17.11 -6.89 19.86
CA PHE A 339 15.90 -6.14 19.60
C PHE A 339 16.17 -5.03 18.60
N PHE A 340 15.27 -4.83 17.65
CA PHE A 340 15.33 -3.80 16.62
C PHE A 340 16.68 -3.77 15.87
N PRO A 341 17.19 -4.92 15.40
CA PRO A 341 18.49 -5.00 14.78
C PRO A 341 18.49 -4.34 13.39
N TYR A 342 19.58 -3.67 13.07
CA TYR A 342 19.89 -3.17 11.73
C TYR A 342 21.41 -3.14 11.51
N MET A 343 21.81 -2.93 10.25
CA MET A 343 23.21 -2.92 9.86
C MET A 343 23.52 -1.66 9.07
N ILE A 344 24.67 -1.05 9.34
CA ILE A 344 25.17 0.16 8.65
C ILE A 344 26.40 -0.25 7.86
N ALA A 345 26.41 -0.01 6.54
CA ALA A 345 27.57 -0.26 5.68
C ALA A 345 28.75 0.62 6.12
N GLN A 346 29.93 -0.01 6.22
CA GLN A 346 31.20 0.66 6.52
C GLN A 346 31.82 1.28 5.27
#